data_9d9f8c72d1a63938a3d63b0ecf9f9f08
#
_entry.id   9d9f8c72d1a63938a3d63b0ecf9f9f08
#
_cell.length_a   1.000
_cell.length_b   1.000
_cell.length_c   1.000
_cell.angle_alpha   90.00
_cell.angle_beta   90.00
_cell.angle_gamma   90.00
#
_symmetry.space_group_name_H-M   'P 1'
#
loop_
_entity.id
_entity.type
_entity.pdbx_description
1 polymer ?
#
loop_
_entity_poly.entity_id
_entity_poly.type
_entity_poly.pdbx_seq_one_letter_code
_entity_poly.pdbx_strand_id
1 'polypeptide(L)'
;FQKVSEVQRLCPETQLVSIGDRESDIYDLFELAQQTPDAPGLLVRSDKSRNRKVEQEYIWDYMAQQEKAGSLKIHIPRSGSRKARDAWVDIHFAQTELQRPVNNNKSISSVPVWAVYIVEQDGQEVNDPIEWMLYTTVPVQNFDDAKKRVEWYAARWGIEVYHRTLKSGCRIKDRQLGSADRIEACLGIDMVVAWRIYHRPGQWRATVFSRQNRRRSRRRSAGRPPGTPPPALP
;
A
#
# COMPACT_ATOMS: atom_id res chain seq x y z
N PHE A 1 -0.89 -13.33 -8.62
CA PHE A 1 -0.71 -13.93 -7.29
C PHE A 1 0.17 -15.17 -7.31
N GLN A 2 -0.08 -16.15 -8.20
CA GLN A 2 0.70 -17.41 -8.29
C GLN A 2 2.22 -17.20 -8.38
N LYS A 3 2.67 -16.27 -9.25
CA LYS A 3 4.11 -15.94 -9.37
C LYS A 3 4.71 -15.36 -8.09
N VAL A 4 3.95 -14.58 -7.33
CA VAL A 4 4.40 -14.05 -6.04
C VAL A 4 4.49 -15.18 -5.01
N SER A 5 3.56 -16.16 -5.06
CA SER A 5 3.62 -17.35 -4.21
C SER A 5 4.85 -18.25 -4.50
N GLU A 6 5.24 -18.36 -5.77
CA GLU A 6 6.48 -19.06 -6.13
C GLU A 6 7.71 -18.37 -5.53
N VAL A 7 7.78 -17.03 -5.60
CA VAL A 7 8.88 -16.25 -5.02
C VAL A 7 8.85 -16.31 -3.50
N GLN A 8 7.68 -16.32 -2.85
CA GLN A 8 7.57 -16.47 -1.39
C GLN A 8 8.21 -17.77 -0.91
N ARG A 9 8.01 -18.87 -1.63
CA ARG A 9 8.63 -20.15 -1.30
C ARG A 9 10.16 -20.15 -1.44
N LEU A 10 10.69 -19.33 -2.34
CA LEU A 10 12.14 -19.17 -2.51
C LEU A 10 12.77 -18.26 -1.44
N CYS A 11 11.97 -17.43 -0.77
CA CYS A 11 12.42 -16.46 0.24
C CYS A 11 11.55 -16.59 1.51
N PRO A 12 11.60 -17.72 2.23
CA PRO A 12 10.72 -17.98 3.38
C PRO A 12 10.91 -16.99 4.54
N GLU A 13 12.12 -16.46 4.72
CA GLU A 13 12.44 -15.46 5.75
C GLU A 13 11.90 -14.06 5.45
N THR A 14 11.40 -13.83 4.24
CA THR A 14 10.90 -12.52 3.80
C THR A 14 9.41 -12.58 3.57
N GLN A 15 8.63 -11.81 4.32
CA GLN A 15 7.21 -11.68 4.05
C GLN A 15 6.99 -10.85 2.79
N LEU A 16 6.49 -11.48 1.74
CA LEU A 16 6.03 -10.79 0.54
C LEU A 16 4.58 -10.36 0.70
N VAL A 17 4.24 -9.21 0.15
CA VAL A 17 2.86 -8.70 0.13
C VAL A 17 2.52 -8.27 -1.30
N SER A 18 1.51 -8.92 -1.88
CA SER A 18 0.95 -8.53 -3.17
C SER A 18 -0.01 -7.36 -2.97
N ILE A 19 0.26 -6.22 -3.61
CA ILE A 19 -0.54 -5.01 -3.45
C ILE A 19 -1.30 -4.73 -4.74
N GLY A 20 -2.63 -4.70 -4.65
CA GLY A 20 -3.53 -4.47 -5.76
C GLY A 20 -4.36 -3.18 -5.62
N ASP A 21 -4.78 -2.63 -6.76
CA ASP A 21 -5.76 -1.55 -6.80
C ASP A 21 -7.21 -2.09 -6.83
N ARG A 22 -8.17 -1.22 -7.17
CA ARG A 22 -9.60 -1.58 -7.21
C ARG A 22 -9.94 -2.69 -8.20
N GLU A 23 -9.17 -2.84 -9.27
CA GLU A 23 -9.37 -3.91 -10.24
C GLU A 23 -9.06 -5.28 -9.62
N SER A 24 -8.16 -5.32 -8.64
CA SER A 24 -7.79 -6.52 -7.90
C SER A 24 -8.77 -6.89 -6.78
N ASP A 25 -9.83 -6.11 -6.55
CA ASP A 25 -10.90 -6.46 -5.59
C ASP A 25 -11.78 -7.58 -6.15
N ILE A 26 -11.22 -8.78 -6.21
CA ILE A 26 -11.86 -10.00 -6.73
C ILE A 26 -11.95 -11.00 -5.59
N TYR A 27 -13.15 -11.49 -5.30
CA TYR A 27 -13.39 -12.44 -4.21
C TYR A 27 -12.52 -13.69 -4.32
N ASP A 28 -12.42 -14.26 -5.52
CA ASP A 28 -11.64 -15.47 -5.80
C ASP A 28 -10.13 -15.28 -5.50
N LEU A 29 -9.63 -14.04 -5.53
CA LEU A 29 -8.24 -13.73 -5.17
C LEU A 29 -8.01 -13.90 -3.65
N PHE A 30 -8.95 -13.47 -2.83
CA PHE A 30 -8.89 -13.64 -1.37
C PHE A 30 -9.06 -15.11 -0.99
N GLU A 31 -9.99 -15.81 -1.65
CA GLU A 31 -10.20 -17.25 -1.49
C GLU A 31 -8.92 -18.02 -1.84
N LEU A 32 -8.30 -17.71 -2.98
CA LEU A 32 -7.03 -18.34 -3.40
C LEU A 32 -5.91 -18.07 -2.39
N ALA A 33 -5.83 -16.85 -1.84
CA ALA A 33 -4.85 -16.50 -0.83
C ALA A 33 -5.06 -17.31 0.47
N GLN A 34 -6.30 -17.56 0.85
CA GLN A 34 -6.63 -18.37 2.03
C GLN A 34 -6.33 -19.85 1.82
N GLN A 35 -6.57 -20.38 0.64
CA GLN A 35 -6.39 -21.80 0.31
C GLN A 35 -4.94 -22.17 -0.02
N THR A 36 -4.09 -21.19 -0.30
CA THR A 36 -2.70 -21.44 -0.67
C THR A 36 -1.83 -21.51 0.60
N PRO A 37 -1.19 -22.66 0.89
CA PRO A 37 -0.22 -22.76 1.98
C PRO A 37 0.94 -21.77 1.77
N ASP A 38 1.37 -21.12 2.85
CA ASP A 38 2.46 -20.14 2.84
C ASP A 38 2.26 -19.03 1.81
N ALA A 39 1.00 -18.64 1.59
CA ALA A 39 0.66 -17.58 0.66
C ALA A 39 1.34 -16.26 1.02
N PRO A 40 1.78 -15.46 0.04
CA PRO A 40 2.17 -14.09 0.29
C PRO A 40 0.99 -13.31 0.86
N GLY A 41 1.29 -12.30 1.67
CA GLY A 41 0.27 -11.36 2.12
C GLY A 41 -0.44 -10.70 0.93
N LEU A 42 -1.71 -10.39 1.11
CA LEU A 42 -2.51 -9.67 0.12
C LEU A 42 -2.95 -8.33 0.73
N LEU A 43 -2.84 -7.25 -0.04
CA LEU A 43 -3.34 -5.93 0.30
C LEU A 43 -4.02 -5.32 -0.93
N VAL A 44 -5.33 -5.14 -0.88
CA VAL A 44 -6.12 -4.70 -2.03
C VAL A 44 -7.00 -3.53 -1.64
N ARG A 45 -7.03 -2.50 -2.49
CA ARG A 45 -8.01 -1.43 -2.34
C ARG A 45 -9.37 -1.90 -2.83
N SER A 46 -10.39 -1.76 -1.99
CA SER A 46 -11.76 -2.08 -2.35
C SER A 46 -12.29 -1.17 -3.45
N ASP A 47 -13.11 -1.75 -4.31
CA ASP A 47 -13.95 -1.03 -5.25
C ASP A 47 -15.30 -0.72 -4.60
N LYS A 48 -15.62 0.57 -4.41
CA LYS A 48 -16.88 1.00 -3.78
C LYS A 48 -18.12 0.47 -4.52
N SER A 49 -18.03 0.27 -5.83
CA SER A 49 -19.12 -0.30 -6.63
C SER A 49 -19.37 -1.78 -6.31
N ARG A 50 -18.39 -2.48 -5.75
CA ARG A 50 -18.49 -3.88 -5.31
C ARG A 50 -18.75 -3.99 -3.81
N ASN A 51 -19.59 -3.11 -3.26
CA ASN A 51 -19.87 -3.05 -1.83
C ASN A 51 -20.22 -4.44 -1.26
N ARG A 52 -19.26 -5.06 -0.57
CA ARG A 52 -19.36 -6.45 -0.12
C ARG A 52 -20.13 -6.52 1.19
N LYS A 53 -20.85 -7.62 1.38
CA LYS A 53 -21.51 -7.91 2.64
C LYS A 53 -20.52 -8.49 3.64
N VAL A 54 -20.68 -8.05 4.88
CA VAL A 54 -20.03 -8.57 6.08
C VAL A 54 -21.12 -8.75 7.12
N GLU A 55 -21.24 -9.96 7.67
CA GLU A 55 -22.34 -10.29 8.57
C GLU A 55 -23.72 -9.92 7.99
N GLN A 56 -24.41 -8.92 8.59
CA GLN A 56 -25.73 -8.44 8.17
C GLN A 56 -25.68 -7.13 7.38
N GLU A 57 -24.51 -6.51 7.25
CA GLU A 57 -24.32 -5.15 6.72
C GLU A 57 -23.41 -5.13 5.50
N TYR A 58 -23.32 -3.98 4.86
CA TYR A 58 -22.31 -3.72 3.85
C TYR A 58 -21.02 -3.17 4.49
N ILE A 59 -19.88 -3.58 3.96
CA ILE A 59 -18.56 -3.28 4.55
C ILE A 59 -18.29 -1.78 4.76
N TRP A 60 -18.77 -0.92 3.89
CA TRP A 60 -18.57 0.52 4.02
C TRP A 60 -19.33 1.10 5.23
N ASP A 61 -20.58 0.67 5.42
CA ASP A 61 -21.41 1.09 6.54
C ASP A 61 -20.89 0.49 7.86
N TYR A 62 -20.52 -0.79 7.83
CA TYR A 62 -19.91 -1.49 8.96
C TYR A 62 -18.62 -0.80 9.43
N MET A 63 -17.72 -0.47 8.50
CA MET A 63 -16.44 0.16 8.85
C MET A 63 -16.56 1.63 9.26
N ALA A 64 -17.56 2.35 8.78
CA ALA A 64 -17.83 3.72 9.21
C ALA A 64 -18.27 3.81 10.68
N GLN A 65 -18.82 2.72 11.24
CA GLN A 65 -19.25 2.62 12.63
C GLN A 65 -18.13 2.15 13.57
N GLN A 66 -17.00 1.66 13.05
CA GLN A 66 -15.89 1.19 13.88
C GLN A 66 -15.21 2.35 14.61
N GLU A 67 -14.67 2.08 15.78
CA GLU A 67 -13.93 3.07 16.55
C GLU A 67 -12.72 3.58 15.75
N LYS A 68 -12.50 4.90 15.86
CA LYS A 68 -11.33 5.54 15.28
C LYS A 68 -10.08 5.11 16.04
N ALA A 69 -9.17 4.44 15.35
CA ALA A 69 -7.89 3.98 15.90
C ALA A 69 -6.84 5.09 16.00
N GLY A 70 -6.94 6.10 15.14
CA GLY A 70 -6.01 7.23 15.13
C GLY A 70 -6.11 8.07 13.87
N SER A 71 -5.26 9.09 13.77
CA SER A 71 -5.18 9.97 12.60
C SER A 71 -3.77 10.00 12.04
N LEU A 72 -3.68 10.12 10.72
CA LEU A 72 -2.42 10.18 9.97
C LEU A 72 -2.44 11.36 8.99
N LYS A 73 -1.34 12.10 8.93
CA LYS A 73 -1.13 13.10 7.88
C LYS A 73 -0.51 12.43 6.67
N ILE A 74 -1.17 12.49 5.53
CA ILE A 74 -0.69 11.94 4.26
C ILE A 74 -0.45 13.04 3.24
N HIS A 75 0.51 12.81 2.35
CA HIS A 75 0.76 13.68 1.20
C HIS A 75 0.10 13.10 -0.04
N ILE A 76 -0.78 13.88 -0.65
CA ILE A 76 -1.47 13.54 -1.89
C ILE A 76 -0.68 14.18 -3.03
N PRO A 77 -0.08 13.40 -3.94
CA PRO A 77 0.66 13.94 -5.05
C PRO A 77 -0.27 14.60 -6.08
N ARG A 78 0.31 15.47 -6.89
CA ARG A 78 -0.40 16.07 -8.03
C ARG A 78 -0.86 14.96 -9.00
N SER A 79 -2.12 15.05 -9.43
CA SER A 79 -2.68 14.14 -10.44
C SER A 79 -3.64 14.89 -11.33
N GLY A 80 -3.34 14.95 -12.63
CA GLY A 80 -4.15 15.71 -13.59
C GLY A 80 -4.26 17.19 -13.21
N SER A 81 -5.48 17.68 -13.06
CA SER A 81 -5.80 19.04 -12.59
C SER A 81 -5.66 19.23 -11.09
N ARG A 82 -5.60 18.15 -10.30
CA ARG A 82 -5.51 18.20 -8.84
C ARG A 82 -4.10 18.62 -8.41
N LYS A 83 -4.00 19.69 -7.61
CA LYS A 83 -2.75 20.13 -7.00
C LYS A 83 -2.33 19.16 -5.89
N ALA A 84 -1.01 19.06 -5.67
CA ALA A 84 -0.49 18.32 -4.52
C ALA A 84 -0.93 19.01 -3.22
N ARG A 85 -1.36 18.23 -2.23
CA ARG A 85 -1.79 18.72 -0.91
C ARG A 85 -1.47 17.74 0.19
N ASP A 86 -1.43 18.22 1.41
CA ASP A 86 -1.42 17.38 2.60
C ASP A 86 -2.84 17.28 3.16
N ALA A 87 -3.21 16.10 3.63
CA ALA A 87 -4.51 15.83 4.23
C ALA A 87 -4.34 15.07 5.55
N TRP A 88 -5.21 15.35 6.51
CA TRP A 88 -5.39 14.49 7.67
C TRP A 88 -6.48 13.48 7.38
N VAL A 89 -6.18 12.22 7.66
CA VAL A 89 -7.13 11.12 7.51
C VAL A 89 -7.30 10.39 8.84
N ASP A 90 -8.52 9.98 9.11
CA ASP A 90 -8.84 9.09 10.21
C ASP A 90 -8.75 7.65 9.72
N ILE A 91 -8.29 6.78 10.62
CA ILE A 91 -8.08 5.36 10.32
C ILE A 91 -8.92 4.55 11.30
N HIS A 92 -9.71 3.64 10.72
CA HIS A 92 -10.47 2.61 11.41
C HIS A 92 -9.99 1.25 10.92
N PHE A 93 -10.03 0.22 11.75
CA PHE A 93 -9.73 -1.14 11.30
C PHE A 93 -10.56 -2.16 12.08
N ALA A 94 -10.86 -3.26 11.43
CA ALA A 94 -11.55 -4.40 12.03
C ALA A 94 -11.17 -5.69 11.31
N GLN A 95 -11.18 -6.79 12.03
CA GLN A 95 -11.23 -8.11 11.42
C GLN A 95 -12.67 -8.42 11.03
N THR A 96 -12.88 -8.93 9.84
CA THR A 96 -14.22 -9.25 9.33
C THR A 96 -14.18 -10.39 8.31
N GLU A 97 -15.34 -10.91 7.97
CA GLU A 97 -15.50 -11.95 6.95
C GLU A 97 -16.27 -11.41 5.75
N LEU A 98 -15.57 -11.30 4.61
CA LEU A 98 -16.22 -10.95 3.35
C LEU A 98 -17.11 -12.10 2.90
N GLN A 99 -18.42 -11.83 2.75
CA GLN A 99 -19.37 -12.82 2.27
C GLN A 99 -19.19 -13.09 0.77
N ARG A 100 -19.43 -14.33 0.38
CA ARG A 100 -19.42 -14.73 -1.03
C ARG A 100 -20.41 -13.91 -1.84
N PRO A 101 -20.03 -13.43 -3.04
CA PRO A 101 -20.98 -12.81 -3.97
C PRO A 101 -22.09 -13.79 -4.37
N VAL A 102 -23.31 -13.30 -4.48
CA VAL A 102 -24.52 -14.13 -4.75
C VAL A 102 -24.38 -14.98 -6.02
N ASN A 103 -23.69 -14.47 -7.03
CA ASN A 103 -23.51 -15.13 -8.33
C ASN A 103 -22.32 -16.10 -8.38
N ASN A 104 -21.60 -16.31 -7.29
CA ASN A 104 -20.43 -17.20 -7.22
C ASN A 104 -20.71 -18.44 -6.38
N ASN A 105 -21.40 -19.42 -6.95
CA ASN A 105 -21.79 -20.65 -6.23
C ASN A 105 -20.65 -21.66 -6.01
N LYS A 106 -19.47 -21.43 -6.59
CA LYS A 106 -18.32 -22.35 -6.49
C LYS A 106 -17.35 -21.98 -5.40
N SER A 107 -17.46 -20.76 -4.86
CA SER A 107 -16.57 -20.24 -3.83
C SER A 107 -17.02 -20.65 -2.43
N ILE A 108 -16.10 -20.58 -1.46
CA ILE A 108 -16.43 -20.73 -0.04
C ILE A 108 -17.39 -19.62 0.42
N SER A 109 -18.10 -19.87 1.51
CA SER A 109 -19.17 -18.98 1.99
C SER A 109 -18.68 -17.61 2.45
N SER A 110 -17.49 -17.55 3.04
CA SER A 110 -16.86 -16.31 3.50
C SER A 110 -15.32 -16.42 3.53
N VAL A 111 -14.65 -15.29 3.51
CA VAL A 111 -13.19 -15.19 3.60
C VAL A 111 -12.81 -14.19 4.68
N PRO A 112 -12.03 -14.62 5.71
CA PRO A 112 -11.54 -13.71 6.74
C PRO A 112 -10.52 -12.73 6.16
N VAL A 113 -10.71 -11.45 6.47
CA VAL A 113 -9.79 -10.36 6.12
C VAL A 113 -9.71 -9.35 7.24
N TRP A 114 -8.66 -8.56 7.23
CA TRP A 114 -8.60 -7.31 7.96
C TRP A 114 -8.99 -6.18 7.03
N ALA A 115 -9.97 -5.38 7.42
CA ALA A 115 -10.36 -4.16 6.73
C ALA A 115 -9.71 -2.95 7.41
N VAL A 116 -9.14 -2.05 6.61
CA VAL A 116 -8.62 -0.76 7.06
C VAL A 116 -9.35 0.33 6.28
N TYR A 117 -10.13 1.13 6.98
CA TYR A 117 -10.90 2.22 6.40
C TYR A 117 -10.21 3.55 6.70
N ILE A 118 -10.02 4.33 5.66
CA ILE A 118 -9.32 5.60 5.68
C ILE A 118 -10.26 6.67 5.14
N VAL A 119 -10.57 7.67 5.95
CA VAL A 119 -11.44 8.78 5.57
C VAL A 119 -10.77 10.11 5.89
N GLU A 120 -10.85 11.06 4.95
CA GLU A 120 -10.28 12.39 5.12
C GLU A 120 -11.13 13.19 6.09
N GLN A 121 -10.47 13.82 7.08
CA GLN A 121 -11.08 14.83 7.94
C GLN A 121 -11.50 16.01 7.07
N ASP A 122 -12.64 16.61 7.39
CA ASP A 122 -13.18 17.77 6.65
C ASP A 122 -13.41 17.52 5.14
N GLY A 123 -13.55 16.24 4.74
CA GLY A 123 -13.73 15.83 3.35
C GLY A 123 -14.95 16.44 2.65
N GLN A 124 -15.92 16.95 3.37
CA GLN A 124 -17.10 17.66 2.82
C GLN A 124 -16.74 19.00 2.16
N GLU A 125 -15.63 19.60 2.57
CA GLU A 125 -15.14 20.88 2.06
C GLU A 125 -14.14 20.71 0.91
N VAL A 126 -13.78 19.48 0.56
CA VAL A 126 -12.73 19.17 -0.40
C VAL A 126 -13.30 18.51 -1.64
N ASN A 127 -12.91 19.01 -2.83
CA ASN A 127 -13.17 18.29 -4.07
C ASN A 127 -12.34 17.02 -4.14
N ASP A 128 -12.99 15.85 -4.27
CA ASP A 128 -12.37 14.52 -4.33
C ASP A 128 -11.64 14.15 -3.02
N PRO A 129 -12.38 14.03 -1.89
CA PRO A 129 -11.80 13.65 -0.62
C PRO A 129 -11.27 12.21 -0.67
N ILE A 130 -10.29 11.93 0.19
CA ILE A 130 -9.79 10.57 0.34
C ILE A 130 -10.78 9.74 1.14
N GLU A 131 -11.24 8.68 0.50
CA GLU A 131 -12.00 7.63 1.13
C GLU A 131 -11.52 6.30 0.56
N TRP A 132 -10.78 5.54 1.36
CA TRP A 132 -10.22 4.25 0.94
C TRP A 132 -10.65 3.15 1.89
N MET A 133 -10.97 2.01 1.33
CA MET A 133 -11.11 0.75 2.04
C MET A 133 -10.02 -0.20 1.54
N LEU A 134 -9.19 -0.71 2.46
CA LEU A 134 -8.14 -1.67 2.15
C LEU A 134 -8.48 -3.00 2.81
N TYR A 135 -8.47 -4.08 2.03
CA TYR A 135 -8.54 -5.45 2.56
C TYR A 135 -7.16 -6.07 2.59
N THR A 136 -6.84 -6.76 3.66
CA THR A 136 -5.56 -7.45 3.76
C THR A 136 -5.71 -8.78 4.50
N THR A 137 -4.90 -9.76 4.08
CA THR A 137 -4.74 -11.04 4.78
C THR A 137 -3.68 -10.95 5.88
N VAL A 138 -2.93 -9.85 5.93
CA VAL A 138 -1.90 -9.63 6.97
C VAL A 138 -2.54 -9.00 8.20
N PRO A 139 -2.37 -9.58 9.41
CA PRO A 139 -3.02 -9.11 10.64
C PRO A 139 -2.82 -7.62 10.92
N VAL A 140 -3.88 -6.96 11.43
CA VAL A 140 -3.89 -5.55 11.84
C VAL A 140 -4.42 -5.48 13.27
N GLN A 141 -3.52 -5.44 14.24
CA GLN A 141 -3.87 -5.54 15.65
C GLN A 141 -3.90 -4.18 16.37
N ASN A 142 -3.28 -3.17 15.78
CA ASN A 142 -3.15 -1.84 16.36
C ASN A 142 -3.03 -0.76 15.28
N PHE A 143 -3.01 0.50 15.71
CA PHE A 143 -2.89 1.65 14.82
C PHE A 143 -1.61 1.63 13.97
N ASP A 144 -0.47 1.19 14.52
CA ASP A 144 0.79 1.16 13.78
C ASP A 144 0.74 0.12 12.66
N ASP A 145 0.06 -1.01 12.86
CA ASP A 145 -0.20 -1.99 11.82
C ASP A 145 -1.09 -1.41 10.72
N ALA A 146 -2.21 -0.77 11.09
CA ALA A 146 -3.10 -0.13 10.13
C ALA A 146 -2.36 0.95 9.33
N LYS A 147 -1.60 1.82 9.98
CA LYS A 147 -0.74 2.82 9.35
C LYS A 147 0.22 2.18 8.36
N LYS A 148 0.86 1.08 8.73
CA LYS A 148 1.78 0.35 7.85
C LYS A 148 1.08 -0.17 6.58
N ARG A 149 -0.20 -0.58 6.65
CA ARG A 149 -0.99 -0.98 5.47
C ARG A 149 -1.27 0.22 4.56
N VAL A 150 -1.58 1.36 5.13
CA VAL A 150 -1.73 2.63 4.37
C VAL A 150 -0.41 3.00 3.67
N GLU A 151 0.71 2.90 4.37
CA GLU A 151 2.05 3.15 3.82
C GLU A 151 2.39 2.21 2.66
N TRP A 152 2.11 0.93 2.82
CA TRP A 152 2.33 -0.06 1.76
C TRP A 152 1.46 0.23 0.53
N TYR A 153 0.18 0.54 0.75
CA TYR A 153 -0.71 0.87 -0.35
C TYR A 153 -0.26 2.16 -1.08
N ALA A 154 0.14 3.18 -0.35
CA ALA A 154 0.66 4.41 -0.93
C ALA A 154 1.95 4.17 -1.74
N ALA A 155 2.81 3.23 -1.32
CA ALA A 155 4.01 2.84 -2.06
C ALA A 155 3.71 2.17 -3.41
N ARG A 156 2.48 1.63 -3.63
CA ARG A 156 2.02 1.06 -4.91
C ARG A 156 2.20 2.03 -6.09
N TRP A 157 2.04 3.34 -5.84
CA TRP A 157 2.26 4.36 -6.87
C TRP A 157 3.65 4.26 -7.54
N GLY A 158 4.61 3.68 -6.87
CA GLY A 158 5.94 3.44 -7.42
C GLY A 158 5.95 2.63 -8.71
N ILE A 159 4.95 1.73 -8.92
CA ILE A 159 4.85 0.93 -10.15
C ILE A 159 4.57 1.83 -11.38
N GLU A 160 3.83 2.91 -11.21
CA GLU A 160 3.55 3.83 -12.32
C GLU A 160 4.79 4.63 -12.73
N VAL A 161 5.61 5.01 -11.75
CA VAL A 161 6.92 5.63 -11.99
C VAL A 161 7.85 4.66 -12.71
N TYR A 162 7.88 3.41 -12.25
CA TYR A 162 8.65 2.34 -12.89
C TYR A 162 8.21 2.10 -14.35
N HIS A 163 6.92 1.96 -14.59
CA HIS A 163 6.38 1.79 -15.96
C HIS A 163 6.68 3.01 -16.84
N ARG A 164 6.62 4.22 -16.31
CA ARG A 164 6.99 5.43 -17.04
C ARG A 164 8.47 5.40 -17.41
N THR A 165 9.35 4.98 -16.51
CA THR A 165 10.79 4.82 -16.78
C THR A 165 11.03 3.80 -17.89
N LEU A 166 10.35 2.65 -17.86
CA LEU A 166 10.41 1.66 -18.92
C LEU A 166 9.94 2.21 -20.27
N LYS A 167 8.76 2.84 -20.30
CA LYS A 167 8.14 3.29 -21.56
C LYS A 167 8.87 4.49 -22.18
N SER A 168 9.22 5.47 -21.35
CA SER A 168 9.78 6.75 -21.83
C SER A 168 11.31 6.82 -21.66
N GLY A 169 11.86 6.27 -20.58
CA GLY A 169 13.29 6.28 -20.32
C GLY A 169 14.02 5.22 -21.13
N CYS A 170 13.60 3.96 -21.07
CA CYS A 170 14.18 2.87 -21.85
C CYS A 170 13.63 2.78 -23.26
N ARG A 171 12.58 3.52 -23.59
CA ARG A 171 11.94 3.59 -24.93
C ARG A 171 11.58 2.19 -25.48
N ILE A 172 11.06 1.32 -24.63
CA ILE A 172 10.80 -0.08 -24.99
C ILE A 172 9.79 -0.22 -26.15
N LYS A 173 8.91 0.77 -26.34
CA LYS A 173 7.92 0.78 -27.41
C LYS A 173 8.52 1.10 -28.80
N ASP A 174 9.67 1.75 -28.82
CA ASP A 174 10.33 2.19 -30.05
C ASP A 174 11.30 1.11 -30.57
N ARG A 175 11.45 0.01 -29.85
CA ARG A 175 12.36 -1.07 -30.22
C ARG A 175 11.79 -1.92 -31.34
N GLN A 176 12.51 -1.99 -32.45
CA GLN A 176 12.20 -2.83 -33.61
C GLN A 176 13.21 -3.97 -33.67
N LEU A 177 12.97 -5.03 -32.91
CA LEU A 177 13.82 -6.22 -32.91
C LEU A 177 13.12 -7.34 -33.70
N GLY A 178 13.86 -8.01 -34.59
CA GLY A 178 13.31 -8.92 -35.57
C GLY A 178 12.72 -10.24 -35.04
N SER A 179 12.75 -10.49 -33.71
CA SER A 179 12.13 -11.68 -33.12
C SER A 179 11.63 -11.40 -31.70
N ALA A 180 10.63 -12.19 -31.24
CA ALA A 180 10.07 -12.11 -29.89
C ALA A 180 11.14 -12.36 -28.81
N ASP A 181 12.01 -13.35 -29.00
CA ASP A 181 13.07 -13.71 -28.05
C ASP A 181 14.06 -12.56 -27.82
N ARG A 182 14.39 -11.82 -28.89
CA ARG A 182 15.26 -10.64 -28.78
C ARG A 182 14.58 -9.50 -28.03
N ILE A 183 13.27 -9.32 -28.25
CA ILE A 183 12.46 -8.32 -27.53
C ILE A 183 12.42 -8.69 -26.05
N GLU A 184 12.17 -9.95 -25.71
CA GLU A 184 12.10 -10.45 -24.34
C GLU A 184 13.43 -10.27 -23.61
N ALA A 185 14.54 -10.68 -24.20
CA ALA A 185 15.88 -10.52 -23.62
C ALA A 185 16.21 -9.04 -23.37
N CYS A 186 15.92 -8.17 -24.34
CA CYS A 186 16.14 -6.75 -24.24
C CYS A 186 15.25 -6.12 -23.15
N LEU A 187 13.97 -6.50 -23.07
CA LEU A 187 13.04 -6.06 -22.06
C LEU A 187 13.51 -6.45 -20.66
N GLY A 188 14.05 -7.67 -20.48
CA GLY A 188 14.61 -8.12 -19.21
C GLY A 188 15.73 -7.20 -18.72
N ILE A 189 16.63 -6.77 -19.59
CA ILE A 189 17.69 -5.80 -19.25
C ILE A 189 17.08 -4.44 -18.88
N ASP A 190 16.16 -3.93 -19.70
CA ASP A 190 15.51 -2.65 -19.47
C ASP A 190 14.73 -2.63 -18.15
N MET A 191 14.12 -3.74 -17.78
CA MET A 191 13.42 -3.88 -16.49
C MET A 191 14.38 -3.72 -15.30
N VAL A 192 15.57 -4.31 -15.36
CA VAL A 192 16.60 -4.18 -14.33
C VAL A 192 17.12 -2.73 -14.26
N VAL A 193 17.35 -2.09 -15.42
CA VAL A 193 17.79 -0.69 -15.50
C VAL A 193 16.73 0.23 -14.90
N ALA A 194 15.47 0.07 -15.30
CA ALA A 194 14.36 0.87 -14.78
C ALA A 194 14.20 0.70 -13.26
N TRP A 195 14.34 -0.54 -12.77
CA TRP A 195 14.29 -0.83 -11.34
C TRP A 195 15.42 -0.13 -10.57
N ARG A 196 16.66 -0.17 -11.06
CA ARG A 196 17.81 0.52 -10.46
C ARG A 196 17.65 2.04 -10.46
N ILE A 197 17.09 2.62 -11.53
CA ILE A 197 16.79 4.06 -11.59
C ILE A 197 15.76 4.42 -10.52
N TYR A 198 14.70 3.61 -10.42
CA TYR A 198 13.63 3.80 -9.45
C TYR A 198 14.13 3.66 -7.99
N HIS A 199 15.01 2.70 -7.72
CA HIS A 199 15.54 2.40 -6.39
C HIS A 199 16.76 3.23 -5.98
N ARG A 200 17.08 4.33 -6.65
CA ARG A 200 18.17 5.20 -6.20
C ARG A 200 17.92 5.68 -4.76
N PRO A 201 18.92 5.54 -3.85
CA PRO A 201 18.79 5.97 -2.46
C PRO A 201 18.35 7.42 -2.37
N GLY A 202 17.20 7.67 -1.72
CA GLY A 202 16.69 9.02 -1.45
C GLY A 202 15.46 9.44 -2.26
N GLN A 203 15.12 8.83 -3.38
CA GLN A 203 14.00 9.29 -4.21
C GLN A 203 12.62 8.81 -3.72
N TRP A 204 12.47 7.59 -3.24
CA TRP A 204 11.14 7.11 -2.92
C TRP A 204 10.71 7.32 -1.46
N ARG A 205 11.61 7.63 -0.54
CA ARG A 205 11.22 8.17 0.78
C ARG A 205 10.60 9.57 0.70
N ALA A 206 10.84 10.30 -0.39
CA ALA A 206 10.34 11.65 -0.58
C ALA A 206 8.90 11.72 -1.10
N THR A 207 8.36 10.65 -1.68
CA THR A 207 7.09 10.70 -2.42
C THR A 207 5.86 10.51 -1.53
N VAL A 208 5.98 9.84 -0.39
CA VAL A 208 4.84 9.51 0.47
C VAL A 208 4.97 10.05 1.90
N PHE A 209 6.20 10.16 2.45
CA PHE A 209 6.44 10.50 3.86
C PHE A 209 7.55 11.55 4.06
N SER A 210 7.62 12.60 3.24
CA SER A 210 8.62 13.63 3.45
C SER A 210 8.20 14.60 4.56
N ARG A 211 8.98 14.66 5.61
CA ARG A 211 9.23 15.73 6.58
C ARG A 211 8.95 15.52 8.06
N GLN A 212 8.24 14.51 8.52
CA GLN A 212 8.04 14.39 9.98
C GLN A 212 9.26 13.81 10.73
N ASN A 213 10.09 12.97 10.10
CA ASN A 213 11.25 12.38 10.78
C ASN A 213 12.49 13.28 10.82
N ARG A 214 12.59 14.32 9.97
CA ARG A 214 13.73 15.26 10.03
C ARG A 214 13.65 16.25 11.21
N ARG A 215 12.48 16.50 11.78
CA ARG A 215 12.35 17.41 12.94
C ARG A 215 12.62 16.71 14.27
N ARG A 216 12.41 15.39 14.37
CA ARG A 216 12.73 14.63 15.60
C ARG A 216 14.21 14.35 15.76
N SER A 217 14.96 14.11 14.68
CA SER A 217 16.41 13.91 14.75
C SER A 217 17.17 15.22 15.03
N ARG A 218 16.70 16.37 14.50
CA ARG A 218 17.30 17.66 14.80
C ARG A 218 16.98 18.19 16.19
N ARG A 219 15.88 17.80 16.85
CA ARG A 219 15.61 18.16 18.24
C ARG A 219 16.38 17.30 19.25
N ARG A 220 16.85 16.13 18.87
CA ARG A 220 17.74 15.31 19.73
C ARG A 220 19.21 15.75 19.67
N SER A 221 19.63 16.42 18.62
CA SER A 221 21.00 16.95 18.48
C SER A 221 21.15 18.42 18.94
N ALA A 222 20.05 19.12 19.24
CA ALA A 222 20.08 20.53 19.66
C ALA A 222 19.87 20.72 21.17
N GLY A 223 19.98 19.68 21.98
CA GLY A 223 19.68 19.73 23.41
C GLY A 223 20.86 19.39 24.33
N ARG A 224 22.05 19.98 24.09
CA ARG A 224 23.11 20.03 25.11
C ARG A 224 23.80 21.38 25.02
N PRO A 225 23.63 22.25 26.01
CA PRO A 225 24.42 23.49 26.08
C PRO A 225 25.90 23.14 26.40
N PRO A 226 26.87 23.87 25.88
CA PRO A 226 28.26 23.66 26.20
C PRO A 226 28.55 24.24 27.60
N GLY A 227 29.21 23.45 28.43
CA GLY A 227 29.92 23.94 29.60
C GLY A 227 29.32 23.66 30.95
N THR A 228 29.47 22.45 31.47
CA THR A 228 29.65 22.19 32.91
C THR A 228 30.78 21.20 33.09
N PRO A 229 31.86 21.55 33.88
CA PRO A 229 32.95 20.61 34.18
C PRO A 229 32.49 19.51 35.13
N PRO A 230 33.09 18.33 35.10
CA PRO A 230 32.76 17.22 35.98
C PRO A 230 33.12 17.53 37.43
N PRO A 231 32.36 17.01 38.43
CA PRO A 231 32.74 17.17 39.84
C PRO A 231 33.99 16.34 40.14
N ALA A 232 34.89 16.95 40.95
CA ALA A 232 36.07 16.29 41.48
C ALA A 232 35.65 15.13 42.42
N LEU A 233 36.29 13.99 42.25
CA LEU A 233 36.19 12.85 43.17
C LEU A 233 37.09 13.10 44.42
N PRO A 234 36.66 12.59 45.57
CA PRO A 234 37.40 12.70 46.83
C PRO A 234 38.64 11.81 46.86
#